data_f052f446a572e5c86ccceed3d9e8c01c
#
_entry.id   f052f446a572e5c86ccceed3d9e8c01c
#
_cell.length_a   1.000
_cell.length_b   1.000
_cell.length_c   1.000
_cell.angle_alpha   90.00
_cell.angle_beta   90.00
_cell.angle_gamma   90.00
#
_symmetry.space_group_name_H-M   'P 1'
#
loop_
_entity.id
_entity.type
_entity.pdbx_description
1 polymer ?
#
loop_
_entity_poly.entity_id
_entity_poly.type
_entity_poly.pdbx_seq_one_letter_code
_entity_poly.pdbx_strand_id
1 'polypeptide(L)'
;MTSKSDNAARHGGFGSLAGSRRGALKAAALAMLLFAVSLAPRGAEAAQAAPVRAHVYLMRGVLNIFSLGLDTMASRLQAQGIPASVHNHILWASVADDAAAEYRSGRAQVIILVGHSSGATCLPDMVERLSQQGVPVKLAIGLDSVFHTSLSGRVGKYINFYVANGAGTRVERTRNFQGTLENVDVENVPGVGHLTIDKNEAMQRKVIAAIDAAVASGPGIAPAPAPGAAPAPRKPGMASHQAARRAAAVN
;
A
#
# COMPACT_ATOMS: atom_id res chain seq x y z
N MET A 1 49.87 -50.69 23.05
CA MET A 1 50.19 -51.97 22.40
C MET A 1 49.97 -51.75 20.95
N THR A 2 51.02 -51.42 20.30
CA THR A 2 51.78 -52.26 19.34
C THR A 2 50.99 -52.50 18.06
N SER A 3 51.40 -52.21 16.90
CA SER A 3 52.68 -52.19 16.27
C SER A 3 52.46 -52.26 14.77
N LYS A 4 53.16 -51.40 14.04
CA LYS A 4 54.07 -51.77 12.94
C LYS A 4 53.44 -52.22 11.62
N SER A 5 53.75 -51.53 10.64
CA SER A 5 54.92 -51.32 9.79
C SER A 5 54.94 -52.20 8.56
N ASP A 6 55.27 -51.58 7.56
CA ASP A 6 56.31 -51.74 6.53
C ASP A 6 55.75 -52.29 5.21
N ASN A 7 56.14 -51.93 4.10
CA ASN A 7 57.28 -51.34 3.43
C ASN A 7 57.28 -51.73 1.95
N ALA A 8 57.80 -50.91 1.14
CA ALA A 8 58.63 -51.12 -0.04
C ALA A 8 57.95 -51.66 -1.33
N ALA A 9 58.18 -51.16 -2.40
CA ALA A 9 59.17 -50.53 -3.21
C ALA A 9 59.10 -51.01 -4.68
N ARG A 10 59.32 -50.07 -5.57
CA ARG A 10 60.13 -50.16 -6.83
C ARG A 10 59.54 -50.79 -8.09
N HIS A 11 59.71 -50.10 -9.07
CA HIS A 11 60.20 -50.16 -10.45
C HIS A 11 59.15 -49.63 -11.44
N GLY A 12 59.36 -48.67 -12.24
CA GLY A 12 60.46 -48.44 -13.17
C GLY A 12 59.95 -48.77 -14.57
N GLY A 13 59.61 -47.81 -15.39
CA GLY A 13 59.23 -48.07 -16.77
C GLY A 13 59.11 -46.79 -17.58
N PHE A 14 60.21 -46.43 -18.23
CA PHE A 14 60.24 -45.40 -19.29
C PHE A 14 59.43 -45.92 -20.50
N GLY A 15 58.53 -45.11 -21.06
CA GLY A 15 57.76 -45.46 -22.27
C GLY A 15 57.27 -44.21 -23.02
N SER A 16 58.13 -43.81 -23.94
CA SER A 16 57.93 -43.21 -25.26
C SER A 16 56.79 -42.25 -25.51
N LEU A 17 57.18 -41.01 -25.77
CA LEU A 17 56.44 -39.94 -26.44
C LEU A 17 56.17 -40.28 -27.91
N ALA A 18 54.89 -40.46 -28.27
CA ALA A 18 54.40 -40.29 -29.63
C ALA A 18 52.92 -39.87 -29.57
N GLY A 19 52.68 -38.60 -29.24
CA GLY A 19 51.34 -38.01 -29.16
C GLY A 19 50.90 -37.38 -30.47
N SER A 20 49.93 -37.94 -31.04
CA SER A 20 49.23 -37.54 -32.26
C SER A 20 48.67 -36.11 -32.20
N ARG A 21 49.09 -35.25 -33.11
CA ARG A 21 48.61 -33.86 -33.29
C ARG A 21 47.13 -33.77 -33.69
N ARG A 22 46.36 -34.84 -33.71
CA ARG A 22 44.95 -34.85 -34.11
C ARG A 22 43.97 -34.64 -32.93
N GLY A 23 44.45 -34.65 -31.68
CA GLY A 23 43.62 -34.45 -30.49
C GLY A 23 43.40 -32.98 -30.14
N ALA A 24 44.31 -32.08 -30.50
CA ALA A 24 44.26 -30.68 -30.13
C ALA A 24 43.16 -29.85 -30.87
N LEU A 25 42.82 -30.26 -32.09
CA LEU A 25 41.77 -29.59 -32.87
C LEU A 25 40.33 -29.90 -32.44
N LYS A 26 40.10 -31.07 -31.85
CA LYS A 26 38.78 -31.45 -31.37
C LYS A 26 38.46 -30.85 -29.99
N ALA A 27 39.47 -30.59 -29.16
CA ALA A 27 39.28 -29.94 -27.87
C ALA A 27 38.99 -28.45 -27.99
N ALA A 28 39.57 -27.78 -29.00
CA ALA A 28 39.32 -26.35 -29.24
C ALA A 28 37.89 -26.09 -29.80
N ALA A 29 37.33 -26.97 -30.60
CA ALA A 29 35.99 -26.87 -31.13
C ALA A 29 34.92 -27.10 -30.04
N LEU A 30 35.16 -27.99 -29.09
CA LEU A 30 34.22 -28.23 -27.99
C LEU A 30 34.24 -27.08 -26.95
N ALA A 31 35.38 -26.45 -26.72
CA ALA A 31 35.50 -25.30 -25.83
C ALA A 31 34.78 -24.05 -26.39
N MET A 32 34.80 -23.84 -27.74
CA MET A 32 34.03 -22.74 -28.35
C MET A 32 32.51 -22.97 -28.32
N LEU A 33 32.05 -24.23 -28.38
CA LEU A 33 30.61 -24.51 -28.29
C LEU A 33 30.05 -24.31 -26.86
N LEU A 34 30.87 -24.52 -25.84
CA LEU A 34 30.50 -24.30 -24.44
C LEU A 34 30.51 -22.79 -24.05
N PHE A 35 31.27 -21.96 -24.77
CA PHE A 35 31.32 -20.50 -24.50
C PHE A 35 30.15 -19.74 -25.19
N ALA A 36 29.58 -20.31 -26.26
CA ALA A 36 28.46 -19.68 -26.98
C ALA A 36 27.10 -19.83 -26.25
N VAL A 37 26.97 -20.78 -25.30
CA VAL A 37 25.74 -20.98 -24.53
C VAL A 37 25.60 -19.98 -23.35
N SER A 38 26.67 -19.28 -22.98
CA SER A 38 26.68 -18.35 -21.82
C SER A 38 26.23 -16.92 -22.16
N LEU A 39 25.93 -16.60 -23.42
CA LEU A 39 25.42 -15.29 -23.87
C LEU A 39 23.92 -15.32 -24.21
N ALA A 40 23.16 -16.27 -23.70
CA ALA A 40 21.70 -16.09 -23.70
C ALA A 40 21.39 -14.80 -22.92
N PRO A 41 20.66 -13.81 -23.50
CA PRO A 41 20.22 -12.69 -22.72
C PRO A 41 19.44 -13.26 -21.55
N ARG A 42 19.94 -13.06 -20.32
CA ARG A 42 19.14 -13.26 -19.13
C ARG A 42 17.91 -12.40 -19.36
N GLY A 43 16.77 -13.07 -19.62
CA GLY A 43 15.50 -12.36 -19.73
C GLY A 43 15.45 -11.41 -18.55
N ALA A 44 15.16 -10.12 -18.82
CA ALA A 44 14.96 -9.14 -17.78
C ALA A 44 13.88 -9.74 -16.89
N GLU A 45 14.30 -10.31 -15.76
CA GLU A 45 13.41 -10.71 -14.68
C GLU A 45 12.65 -9.43 -14.36
N ALA A 46 11.37 -9.39 -14.71
CA ALA A 46 10.54 -8.22 -14.47
C ALA A 46 10.69 -7.93 -12.99
N ALA A 47 11.35 -6.82 -12.66
CA ALA A 47 11.60 -6.42 -11.28
C ALA A 47 10.22 -6.41 -10.61
N GLN A 48 9.94 -7.41 -9.79
CA GLN A 48 8.70 -7.47 -9.02
C GLN A 48 8.65 -6.19 -8.20
N ALA A 49 7.67 -5.32 -8.52
CA ALA A 49 7.50 -4.08 -7.78
C ALA A 49 7.44 -4.43 -6.28
N ALA A 50 8.26 -3.74 -5.48
CA ALA A 50 8.28 -3.99 -4.04
C ALA A 50 6.84 -3.86 -3.50
N PRO A 51 6.43 -4.76 -2.58
CA PRO A 51 5.07 -4.73 -2.07
C PRO A 51 4.74 -3.37 -1.47
N VAL A 52 3.54 -2.87 -1.78
CA VAL A 52 3.05 -1.57 -1.28
C VAL A 52 2.98 -1.64 0.24
N ARG A 53 3.68 -0.75 0.92
CA ARG A 53 3.64 -0.66 2.38
C ARG A 53 2.40 0.12 2.79
N ALA A 54 1.35 -0.58 3.15
CA ALA A 54 0.14 0.01 3.71
C ALA A 54 0.10 -0.15 5.23
N HIS A 55 -0.63 0.74 5.92
CA HIS A 55 -1.02 0.54 7.31
C HIS A 55 -2.48 0.95 7.48
N VAL A 56 -3.25 0.10 8.13
CA VAL A 56 -4.67 0.30 8.45
C VAL A 56 -4.83 0.61 9.93
N TYR A 57 -5.30 1.81 10.24
CA TYR A 57 -5.58 2.25 11.61
C TYR A 57 -7.07 2.09 11.88
N LEU A 58 -7.44 1.26 12.86
CA LEU A 58 -8.83 0.96 13.21
C LEU A 58 -9.19 1.61 14.54
N MET A 59 -10.21 2.47 14.54
CA MET A 59 -10.64 3.27 15.69
C MET A 59 -11.91 2.68 16.31
N ARG A 60 -11.80 2.13 17.53
CA ARG A 60 -12.96 1.62 18.29
C ARG A 60 -13.83 2.75 18.81
N GLY A 61 -15.11 2.45 19.02
CA GLY A 61 -16.06 3.35 19.67
C GLY A 61 -15.89 3.44 21.18
N VAL A 62 -16.87 4.08 21.81
CA VAL A 62 -16.96 4.23 23.27
C VAL A 62 -16.89 2.87 23.96
N LEU A 63 -16.25 2.81 25.12
CA LEU A 63 -16.05 1.63 25.97
C LEU A 63 -15.25 0.48 25.34
N ASN A 64 -14.74 0.61 24.13
CA ASN A 64 -13.93 -0.40 23.43
C ASN A 64 -14.60 -1.76 23.18
N ILE A 65 -15.38 -2.26 24.12
CA ILE A 65 -15.95 -3.62 24.13
C ILE A 65 -17.01 -3.86 23.06
N PHE A 66 -17.63 -2.81 22.55
CA PHE A 66 -18.69 -2.93 21.54
C PHE A 66 -18.16 -2.96 20.09
N SER A 67 -16.87 -2.67 19.89
CA SER A 67 -16.23 -2.61 18.57
C SER A 67 -15.25 -3.75 18.32
N LEU A 68 -15.47 -4.93 18.90
CA LEU A 68 -14.54 -6.08 18.79
C LEU A 68 -14.46 -6.67 17.37
N GLY A 69 -15.41 -6.36 16.50
CA GLY A 69 -15.33 -6.69 15.08
C GLY A 69 -14.14 -6.05 14.36
N LEU A 70 -13.66 -4.89 14.84
CA LEU A 70 -12.45 -4.24 14.33
C LEU A 70 -11.19 -5.08 14.62
N ASP A 71 -11.14 -5.79 15.75
CA ASP A 71 -10.03 -6.71 16.07
C ASP A 71 -10.01 -7.90 15.13
N THR A 72 -11.20 -8.43 14.82
CA THR A 72 -11.34 -9.51 13.83
C THR A 72 -10.88 -9.03 12.45
N MET A 73 -11.25 -7.82 12.03
CA MET A 73 -10.79 -7.24 10.78
C MET A 73 -9.28 -7.03 10.76
N ALA A 74 -8.71 -6.49 11.85
CA ALA A 74 -7.26 -6.31 11.97
C ALA A 74 -6.52 -7.63 11.83
N SER A 75 -6.97 -8.68 12.52
CA SER A 75 -6.37 -10.01 12.43
C SER A 75 -6.45 -10.60 11.02
N ARG A 76 -7.58 -10.40 10.31
CA ARG A 76 -7.72 -10.84 8.91
C ARG A 76 -6.77 -10.10 7.97
N LEU A 77 -6.62 -8.79 8.14
CA LEU A 77 -5.69 -7.98 7.35
C LEU A 77 -4.24 -8.37 7.61
N GLN A 78 -3.87 -8.56 8.88
CA GLN A 78 -2.53 -9.02 9.27
C GLN A 78 -2.21 -10.40 8.70
N ALA A 79 -3.17 -11.32 8.67
CA ALA A 79 -3.03 -12.64 8.04
C ALA A 79 -2.79 -12.54 6.51
N GLN A 80 -3.21 -11.46 5.87
CA GLN A 80 -2.94 -11.14 4.47
C GLN A 80 -1.61 -10.38 4.27
N GLY A 81 -0.86 -10.12 5.34
CA GLY A 81 0.38 -9.34 5.30
C GLY A 81 0.16 -7.82 5.24
N ILE A 82 -1.04 -7.33 5.52
CA ILE A 82 -1.35 -5.90 5.60
C ILE A 82 -1.25 -5.46 7.07
N PRO A 83 -0.27 -4.63 7.45
CA PRO A 83 -0.19 -4.06 8.79
C PRO A 83 -1.49 -3.37 9.19
N ALA A 84 -2.00 -3.72 10.37
CA ALA A 84 -3.24 -3.16 10.91
C ALA A 84 -3.13 -3.03 12.43
N SER A 85 -3.59 -1.91 12.98
CA SER A 85 -3.56 -1.62 14.42
C SER A 85 -4.91 -1.09 14.90
N VAL A 86 -5.32 -1.50 16.11
CA VAL A 86 -6.61 -1.12 16.69
C VAL A 86 -6.39 -0.19 17.88
N HIS A 87 -7.09 0.92 17.89
CA HIS A 87 -6.93 2.00 18.87
C HIS A 87 -8.26 2.44 19.46
N ASN A 88 -8.21 3.03 20.65
CA ASN A 88 -9.36 3.73 21.22
C ASN A 88 -9.56 5.08 20.51
N HIS A 89 -10.81 5.45 20.22
CA HIS A 89 -11.15 6.71 19.55
C HIS A 89 -10.62 7.96 20.27
N ILE A 90 -10.49 7.95 21.61
CA ILE A 90 -9.96 9.10 22.35
C ILE A 90 -8.51 9.43 22.02
N LEU A 91 -7.76 8.46 21.44
CA LEU A 91 -6.37 8.62 21.03
C LEU A 91 -6.23 9.08 19.56
N TRP A 92 -7.32 9.47 18.91
CA TRP A 92 -7.34 9.75 17.47
C TRP A 92 -6.24 10.73 17.04
N ALA A 93 -5.98 11.76 17.84
CA ALA A 93 -4.99 12.79 17.49
C ALA A 93 -3.55 12.23 17.51
N SER A 94 -3.18 11.46 18.55
CA SER A 94 -1.87 10.83 18.61
C SER A 94 -1.71 9.75 17.55
N VAL A 95 -2.76 8.97 17.28
CA VAL A 95 -2.76 7.96 16.20
C VAL A 95 -2.57 8.60 14.83
N ALA A 96 -3.18 9.76 14.58
CA ALA A 96 -2.95 10.52 13.34
C ALA A 96 -1.49 11.02 13.25
N ASP A 97 -0.89 11.46 14.36
CA ASP A 97 0.52 11.88 14.38
C ASP A 97 1.47 10.70 14.15
N ASP A 98 1.19 9.53 14.73
CA ASP A 98 1.95 8.30 14.51
C ASP A 98 1.85 7.86 13.04
N ALA A 99 0.66 7.89 12.45
CA ALA A 99 0.45 7.61 11.04
C ALA A 99 1.24 8.56 10.14
N ALA A 100 1.28 9.85 10.49
CA ALA A 100 2.07 10.84 9.78
C ALA A 100 3.59 10.57 9.91
N ALA A 101 4.06 10.16 11.07
CA ALA A 101 5.46 9.79 11.28
C ALA A 101 5.84 8.53 10.49
N GLU A 102 4.96 7.53 10.42
CA GLU A 102 5.17 6.34 9.60
C GLU A 102 5.23 6.66 8.11
N TYR A 103 4.33 7.51 7.63
CA TYR A 103 4.33 7.94 6.24
C TYR A 103 5.63 8.69 5.88
N ARG A 104 6.04 9.66 6.69
CA ARG A 104 7.27 10.45 6.45
C ARG A 104 8.55 9.62 6.51
N SER A 105 8.60 8.61 7.38
CA SER A 105 9.74 7.67 7.45
C SER A 105 9.73 6.63 6.33
N GLY A 106 8.67 6.58 5.52
CA GLY A 106 8.50 5.58 4.47
C GLY A 106 8.17 4.18 4.99
N ARG A 107 7.86 4.02 6.29
CA ARG A 107 7.36 2.73 6.82
C ARG A 107 5.97 2.40 6.27
N ALA A 108 5.13 3.41 6.08
CA ALA A 108 3.87 3.29 5.35
C ALA A 108 3.86 4.24 4.14
N GLN A 109 3.35 3.79 3.01
CA GLN A 109 3.14 4.56 1.78
C GLN A 109 1.66 4.81 1.52
N VAL A 110 0.81 3.96 2.09
CA VAL A 110 -0.65 4.01 2.00
C VAL A 110 -1.23 4.02 3.40
N ILE A 111 -1.88 5.12 3.77
CA ILE A 111 -2.59 5.27 5.04
C ILE A 111 -4.08 5.01 4.81
N ILE A 112 -4.64 4.08 5.59
CA ILE A 112 -6.05 3.72 5.57
C ILE A 112 -6.61 3.86 6.99
N LEU A 113 -7.80 4.45 7.09
CA LEU A 113 -8.50 4.65 8.37
C LEU A 113 -9.81 3.88 8.34
N VAL A 114 -10.13 3.18 9.42
CA VAL A 114 -11.42 2.52 9.64
C VAL A 114 -11.91 2.87 11.02
N GLY A 115 -13.20 3.15 11.20
CA GLY A 115 -13.73 3.46 12.53
C GLY A 115 -15.16 2.94 12.70
N HIS A 116 -15.54 2.63 13.94
CA HIS A 116 -16.89 2.25 14.31
C HIS A 116 -17.44 3.19 15.39
N SER A 117 -18.71 3.61 15.25
CA SER A 117 -19.37 4.45 16.24
C SER A 117 -18.60 5.76 16.47
N SER A 118 -18.22 6.09 17.72
CA SER A 118 -17.34 7.25 18.03
C SER A 118 -15.99 7.17 17.33
N GLY A 119 -15.50 5.97 17.01
CA GLY A 119 -14.31 5.78 16.17
C GLY A 119 -14.54 6.20 14.71
N ALA A 120 -15.74 6.03 14.19
CA ALA A 120 -16.12 6.56 12.86
C ALA A 120 -16.30 8.09 12.91
N THR A 121 -16.83 8.60 14.04
CA THR A 121 -17.03 10.04 14.26
C THR A 121 -15.71 10.83 14.26
N CYS A 122 -14.62 10.28 14.77
CA CYS A 122 -13.32 10.98 14.79
C CYS A 122 -12.53 10.88 13.46
N LEU A 123 -12.95 10.07 12.49
CA LEU A 123 -12.19 9.93 11.23
C LEU A 123 -12.09 11.23 10.43
N PRO A 124 -13.13 12.09 10.31
CA PRO A 124 -13.00 13.38 9.65
C PRO A 124 -11.89 14.26 10.26
N ASP A 125 -11.78 14.30 11.60
CA ASP A 125 -10.73 15.05 12.29
C ASP A 125 -9.35 14.45 12.02
N MET A 126 -9.23 13.13 11.96
CA MET A 126 -7.98 12.46 11.57
C MET A 126 -7.58 12.79 10.13
N VAL A 127 -8.54 12.78 9.19
CA VAL A 127 -8.30 13.17 7.78
C VAL A 127 -7.81 14.61 7.70
N GLU A 128 -8.45 15.54 8.42
CA GLU A 128 -8.04 16.93 8.43
C GLU A 128 -6.65 17.12 9.01
N ARG A 129 -6.37 16.50 10.17
CA ARG A 129 -5.06 16.57 10.83
C ARG A 129 -3.93 16.00 9.96
N LEU A 130 -4.14 14.87 9.30
CA LEU A 130 -3.19 14.29 8.34
C LEU A 130 -3.00 15.19 7.12
N SER A 131 -4.07 15.79 6.60
CA SER A 131 -4.01 16.74 5.48
C SER A 131 -3.21 17.98 5.84
N GLN A 132 -3.38 18.55 7.04
CA GLN A 132 -2.60 19.68 7.54
C GLN A 132 -1.11 19.34 7.65
N GLN A 133 -0.77 18.08 7.89
CA GLN A 133 0.60 17.57 7.93
C GLN A 133 1.14 17.14 6.56
N GLY A 134 0.38 17.35 5.47
CA GLY A 134 0.76 16.96 4.11
C GLY A 134 0.74 15.44 3.86
N VAL A 135 0.08 14.67 4.72
CA VAL A 135 0.00 13.21 4.62
C VAL A 135 -1.32 12.80 3.95
N PRO A 136 -1.28 12.12 2.81
CA PRO A 136 -2.48 11.70 2.11
C PRO A 136 -3.11 10.47 2.77
N VAL A 137 -4.42 10.53 3.03
CA VAL A 137 -5.21 9.37 3.39
C VAL A 137 -5.75 8.73 2.11
N LYS A 138 -5.44 7.47 1.85
CA LYS A 138 -5.88 6.76 0.66
C LYS A 138 -7.35 6.42 0.71
N LEU A 139 -7.79 5.87 1.85
CA LEU A 139 -9.15 5.41 2.12
C LEU A 139 -9.50 5.66 3.58
N ALA A 140 -10.70 6.15 3.83
CA ALA A 140 -11.30 6.17 5.16
C ALA A 140 -12.67 5.50 5.12
N ILE A 141 -12.99 4.64 6.09
CA ILE A 141 -14.26 3.91 6.17
C ILE A 141 -14.88 4.11 7.55
N GLY A 142 -16.00 4.80 7.60
CA GLY A 142 -16.84 4.92 8.79
C GLY A 142 -17.90 3.83 8.83
N LEU A 143 -18.06 3.20 10.00
CA LEU A 143 -19.10 2.24 10.31
C LEU A 143 -20.01 2.86 11.38
N ASP A 144 -21.12 3.40 10.93
CA ASP A 144 -22.20 3.95 11.76
C ASP A 144 -21.76 5.07 12.71
N SER A 145 -21.21 6.17 12.14
CA SER A 145 -20.86 7.38 12.87
C SER A 145 -22.08 7.95 13.62
N VAL A 146 -21.93 8.21 14.92
CA VAL A 146 -23.06 8.52 15.81
C VAL A 146 -23.41 10.00 15.94
N PHE A 147 -22.56 10.90 15.48
CA PHE A 147 -22.81 12.33 15.51
C PHE A 147 -22.70 12.91 14.12
N HIS A 148 -23.35 14.06 13.92
CA HIS A 148 -23.17 14.82 12.70
C HIS A 148 -21.70 15.17 12.51
N THR A 149 -21.14 14.77 11.40
CA THR A 149 -19.74 14.97 11.08
C THR A 149 -19.57 15.67 9.74
N SER A 150 -18.63 16.60 9.71
CA SER A 150 -18.27 17.34 8.50
C SER A 150 -16.84 16.98 8.09
N LEU A 151 -16.70 16.47 6.88
CA LEU A 151 -15.43 16.04 6.32
C LEU A 151 -14.74 17.20 5.61
N SER A 152 -13.56 17.55 6.08
CA SER A 152 -12.64 18.51 5.47
C SER A 152 -11.31 17.83 5.12
N GLY A 153 -10.38 18.58 4.51
CA GLY A 153 -9.07 18.06 4.15
C GLY A 153 -9.12 17.12 2.95
N ARG A 154 -8.11 16.26 2.84
CA ARG A 154 -7.85 15.45 1.65
C ARG A 154 -7.84 13.97 1.94
N VAL A 155 -8.73 13.23 1.28
CA VAL A 155 -8.75 11.77 1.30
C VAL A 155 -9.10 11.26 -0.11
N GLY A 156 -8.47 10.18 -0.57
CA GLY A 156 -8.78 9.61 -1.88
C GLY A 156 -10.25 9.19 -1.97
N LYS A 157 -10.68 8.36 -1.03
CA LYS A 157 -12.09 7.97 -0.90
C LYS A 157 -12.47 7.87 0.58
N TYR A 158 -13.61 8.45 0.93
CA TYR A 158 -14.29 8.25 2.21
C TYR A 158 -15.58 7.50 1.98
N ILE A 159 -15.76 6.34 2.64
CA ILE A 159 -17.00 5.56 2.60
C ILE A 159 -17.60 5.59 4.00
N ASN A 160 -18.81 6.09 4.12
CA ASN A 160 -19.58 6.05 5.35
C ASN A 160 -20.74 5.07 5.21
N PHE A 161 -20.62 3.91 5.84
CA PHE A 161 -21.72 2.97 6.00
C PHE A 161 -22.52 3.38 7.24
N TYR A 162 -23.79 3.67 7.09
CA TYR A 162 -24.65 4.12 8.17
C TYR A 162 -26.00 3.38 8.15
N VAL A 163 -26.65 3.28 9.31
CA VAL A 163 -27.96 2.70 9.47
C VAL A 163 -28.96 3.84 9.63
N ALA A 164 -29.77 4.13 8.61
CA ALA A 164 -30.60 5.33 8.54
C ALA A 164 -31.65 5.41 9.67
N ASN A 165 -32.28 4.27 10.04
CA ASN A 165 -33.23 4.20 11.16
C ASN A 165 -32.56 3.85 12.51
N GLY A 166 -31.23 4.00 12.60
CA GLY A 166 -30.42 3.70 13.79
C GLY A 166 -29.76 4.95 14.38
N ALA A 167 -28.59 4.73 14.98
CA ALA A 167 -27.79 5.81 15.58
C ALA A 167 -26.88 6.50 14.54
N GLY A 168 -26.69 5.89 13.36
CA GLY A 168 -25.76 6.36 12.36
C GLY A 168 -26.23 7.59 11.59
N THR A 169 -25.30 8.44 11.24
CA THR A 169 -25.56 9.68 10.49
C THR A 169 -24.78 9.72 9.19
N ARG A 170 -25.27 10.49 8.24
CA ARG A 170 -24.52 10.82 7.02
C ARG A 170 -23.37 11.75 7.38
N VAL A 171 -22.24 11.58 6.68
CA VAL A 171 -21.13 12.52 6.70
C VAL A 171 -21.36 13.58 5.63
N GLU A 172 -21.14 14.84 5.97
CA GLU A 172 -21.23 15.95 5.03
C GLU A 172 -19.83 16.43 4.62
N ARG A 173 -19.72 16.98 3.43
CA ARG A 173 -18.47 17.59 2.96
C ARG A 173 -18.48 19.09 3.17
N THR A 174 -17.36 19.62 3.65
CA THR A 174 -17.11 21.05 3.67
C THR A 174 -16.63 21.56 2.31
N ARG A 175 -16.53 22.88 2.16
CA ARG A 175 -15.95 23.49 0.94
C ARG A 175 -14.46 23.14 0.73
N ASN A 176 -13.75 22.81 1.81
CA ASN A 176 -12.31 22.50 1.78
C ASN A 176 -12.04 21.01 1.56
N PHE A 177 -13.08 20.20 1.44
CA PHE A 177 -12.93 18.76 1.19
C PHE A 177 -12.42 18.48 -0.22
N GLN A 178 -11.43 17.60 -0.31
CA GLN A 178 -10.85 17.11 -1.57
C GLN A 178 -10.85 15.58 -1.57
N GLY A 179 -11.56 15.00 -2.52
CA GLY A 179 -11.67 13.55 -2.69
C GLY A 179 -13.08 13.08 -3.02
N THR A 180 -13.34 11.81 -2.79
CA THR A 180 -14.66 11.20 -3.02
C THR A 180 -15.31 10.85 -1.69
N LEU A 181 -16.54 11.30 -1.48
CA LEU A 181 -17.38 10.92 -0.33
C LEU A 181 -18.56 10.09 -0.82
N GLU A 182 -18.72 8.92 -0.22
CA GLU A 182 -19.81 8.00 -0.46
C GLU A 182 -20.52 7.69 0.88
N ASN A 183 -21.81 8.03 1.00
CA ASN A 183 -22.66 7.62 2.11
C ASN A 183 -23.53 6.47 1.66
N VAL A 184 -23.38 5.30 2.28
CA VAL A 184 -24.08 4.06 1.94
C VAL A 184 -24.98 3.67 3.10
N ASP A 185 -26.28 3.71 2.87
CA ASP A 185 -27.24 3.17 3.82
C ASP A 185 -27.20 1.65 3.79
N VAL A 186 -27.04 1.05 4.96
CA VAL A 186 -26.97 -0.40 5.15
C VAL A 186 -28.10 -0.95 6.03
N GLU A 187 -29.14 -0.17 6.26
CA GLU A 187 -30.32 -0.54 7.05
C GLU A 187 -30.92 -1.87 6.61
N ASN A 188 -30.97 -2.10 5.30
CA ASN A 188 -31.58 -3.31 4.73
C ASN A 188 -30.62 -4.51 4.65
N VAL A 189 -29.40 -4.41 5.18
CA VAL A 189 -28.47 -5.56 5.24
C VAL A 189 -28.86 -6.44 6.44
N PRO A 190 -29.18 -7.72 6.23
CA PRO A 190 -29.64 -8.60 7.32
C PRO A 190 -28.63 -8.65 8.47
N GLY A 191 -29.13 -8.44 9.69
CA GLY A 191 -28.34 -8.50 10.92
C GLY A 191 -27.42 -7.31 11.16
N VAL A 192 -27.52 -6.25 10.34
CA VAL A 192 -26.78 -4.99 10.53
C VAL A 192 -27.61 -4.04 11.41
N GLY A 193 -26.94 -3.49 12.42
CA GLY A 193 -27.39 -2.43 13.30
C GLY A 193 -26.18 -1.81 13.97
N HIS A 194 -26.36 -0.76 14.77
CA HIS A 194 -25.24 -0.04 15.38
C HIS A 194 -24.23 -0.94 16.09
N LEU A 195 -24.67 -1.87 16.91
CA LEU A 195 -23.81 -2.75 17.69
C LEU A 195 -23.29 -3.99 16.93
N THR A 196 -23.74 -4.20 15.71
CA THR A 196 -23.42 -5.40 14.93
C THR A 196 -22.72 -5.11 13.61
N ILE A 197 -22.75 -3.88 13.12
CA ILE A 197 -22.21 -3.49 11.82
C ILE A 197 -20.72 -3.87 11.65
N ASP A 198 -19.91 -3.69 12.69
CA ASP A 198 -18.48 -4.04 12.71
C ASP A 198 -18.24 -5.56 12.77
N LYS A 199 -19.21 -6.33 13.31
CA LYS A 199 -19.15 -7.80 13.48
C LYS A 199 -19.82 -8.55 12.34
N ASN A 200 -20.69 -7.89 11.58
CA ASN A 200 -21.44 -8.51 10.49
C ASN A 200 -20.51 -8.96 9.37
N GLU A 201 -20.54 -10.25 9.03
CA GLU A 201 -19.64 -10.86 8.05
C GLU A 201 -19.75 -10.21 6.66
N ALA A 202 -20.93 -9.81 6.21
CA ALA A 202 -21.10 -9.15 4.93
C ALA A 202 -20.45 -7.77 4.94
N MET A 203 -20.56 -7.05 6.04
CA MET A 203 -19.92 -5.73 6.23
C MET A 203 -18.39 -5.87 6.32
N GLN A 204 -17.89 -6.83 7.09
CA GLN A 204 -16.44 -7.08 7.17
C GLN A 204 -15.85 -7.40 5.79
N ARG A 205 -16.52 -8.26 5.01
CA ARG A 205 -16.08 -8.54 3.63
C ARG A 205 -16.06 -7.29 2.75
N LYS A 206 -17.08 -6.41 2.85
CA LYS A 206 -17.11 -5.15 2.09
C LYS A 206 -15.94 -4.22 2.49
N VAL A 207 -15.67 -4.08 3.78
CA VAL A 207 -14.57 -3.26 4.30
C VAL A 207 -13.23 -3.80 3.84
N ILE A 208 -12.96 -5.09 4.04
CA ILE A 208 -11.70 -5.74 3.65
C ILE A 208 -11.50 -5.62 2.14
N ALA A 209 -12.51 -5.90 1.31
CA ALA A 209 -12.41 -5.76 -0.14
C ALA A 209 -12.08 -4.32 -0.59
N ALA A 210 -12.63 -3.31 0.09
CA ALA A 210 -12.30 -1.92 -0.19
C ALA A 210 -10.85 -1.58 0.20
N ILE A 211 -10.36 -2.14 1.31
CA ILE A 211 -8.96 -2.00 1.76
C ILE A 211 -8.02 -2.67 0.76
N ASP A 212 -8.30 -3.90 0.35
CA ASP A 212 -7.51 -4.67 -0.62
C ASP A 212 -7.38 -3.90 -1.95
N ALA A 213 -8.50 -3.36 -2.45
CA ALA A 213 -8.51 -2.54 -3.66
C ALA A 213 -7.67 -1.25 -3.50
N ALA A 214 -7.73 -0.61 -2.32
CA ALA A 214 -6.94 0.58 -2.04
C ALA A 214 -5.44 0.27 -1.98
N VAL A 215 -5.05 -0.84 -1.35
CA VAL A 215 -3.65 -1.31 -1.28
C VAL A 215 -3.14 -1.69 -2.66
N ALA A 216 -3.91 -2.46 -3.43
CA ALA A 216 -3.54 -2.90 -4.77
C ALA A 216 -3.34 -1.73 -5.75
N SER A 217 -4.11 -0.63 -5.57
CA SER A 217 -3.96 0.57 -6.40
C SER A 217 -2.75 1.44 -6.04
N GLY A 218 -2.01 1.09 -5.00
CA GLY A 218 -0.81 1.80 -4.55
C GLY A 218 -1.05 3.23 -4.04
N PRO A 219 0.00 4.02 -3.83
CA PRO A 219 -0.07 5.37 -3.28
C PRO A 219 -0.59 6.38 -4.33
N GLY A 220 -1.86 6.28 -4.70
CA GLY A 220 -2.47 7.05 -5.80
C GLY A 220 -2.86 8.50 -5.51
N ILE A 221 -2.55 9.06 -4.33
CA ILE A 221 -2.84 10.46 -4.00
C ILE A 221 -1.51 11.17 -3.76
N ALA A 222 -1.20 12.15 -4.62
CA ALA A 222 -0.02 12.98 -4.40
C ALA A 222 -0.13 13.76 -3.06
N PRO A 223 0.95 13.93 -2.30
CA PRO A 223 0.93 14.74 -1.09
C PRO A 223 0.34 16.12 -1.35
N ALA A 224 -0.44 16.65 -0.40
CA ALA A 224 -0.82 18.05 -0.45
C ALA A 224 0.45 18.93 -0.35
N PRO A 225 0.54 20.06 -1.06
CA PRO A 225 1.66 20.98 -0.89
C PRO A 225 1.74 21.40 0.59
N ALA A 226 2.95 21.43 1.13
CA ALA A 226 3.18 21.85 2.50
C ALA A 226 2.59 23.24 2.73
N PRO A 227 2.00 23.53 3.91
CA PRO A 227 1.50 24.86 4.23
C PRO A 227 2.63 25.90 4.03
N GLY A 228 2.43 26.88 3.17
CA GLY A 228 3.44 27.92 2.86
C GLY A 228 4.40 27.60 1.72
N ALA A 229 4.31 26.45 1.05
CA ALA A 229 5.04 26.22 -0.19
C ALA A 229 4.46 27.13 -1.29
N ALA A 230 5.28 28.05 -1.78
CA ALA A 230 4.95 28.86 -2.94
C ALA A 230 4.60 27.94 -4.12
N PRO A 231 3.60 28.28 -4.96
CA PRO A 231 3.26 27.49 -6.12
C PRO A 231 4.51 27.35 -6.99
N ALA A 232 4.84 26.09 -7.35
CA ALA A 232 5.96 25.82 -8.24
C ALA A 232 5.84 26.69 -9.49
N PRO A 233 6.91 27.32 -9.97
CA PRO A 233 6.89 28.15 -11.17
C PRO A 233 6.34 27.29 -12.32
N ARG A 234 5.23 27.73 -12.91
CA ARG A 234 4.68 27.10 -14.11
C ARG A 234 5.80 27.12 -15.14
N LYS A 235 6.22 25.95 -15.61
CA LYS A 235 7.10 25.88 -16.78
C LYS A 235 6.42 26.74 -17.87
N PRO A 236 7.15 27.66 -18.54
CA PRO A 236 6.59 28.42 -19.65
C PRO A 236 6.02 27.39 -20.64
N GLY A 237 4.72 27.34 -20.75
CA GLY A 237 4.06 26.46 -21.70
C GLY A 237 4.52 26.90 -23.08
N MET A 238 4.86 25.94 -23.92
CA MET A 238 4.90 26.12 -25.37
C MET A 238 3.49 26.51 -25.85
N ALA A 239 3.04 27.71 -25.45
CA ALA A 239 1.81 28.30 -25.92
C ALA A 239 2.19 29.28 -27.04
N SER A 240 1.54 29.06 -28.17
CA SER A 240 1.32 30.03 -29.23
C SER A 240 2.35 30.15 -30.36
N HIS A 241 2.73 29.05 -30.98
CA HIS A 241 2.98 29.12 -32.44
C HIS A 241 1.70 29.02 -33.29
N GLN A 242 0.54 28.77 -32.70
CA GLN A 242 -0.73 28.71 -33.44
C GLN A 242 -1.49 30.04 -33.53
N ALA A 243 -1.24 30.99 -32.63
CA ALA A 243 -1.87 32.33 -32.70
C ALA A 243 -1.19 33.24 -33.73
N ALA A 244 0.11 33.08 -33.97
CA ALA A 244 0.83 33.88 -34.97
C ALA A 244 0.53 33.46 -36.44
N ARG A 245 0.06 32.25 -36.66
CA ARG A 245 -0.32 31.79 -38.03
C ARG A 245 -1.74 32.21 -38.44
N ARG A 246 -2.61 32.61 -37.53
CA ARG A 246 -3.95 33.13 -37.88
C ARG A 246 -4.00 34.64 -38.18
N ALA A 247 -3.02 35.40 -37.70
CA ALA A 247 -2.94 36.83 -38.02
C ALA A 247 -2.28 37.18 -39.35
N ALA A 248 -1.57 36.19 -39.95
CA ALA A 248 -0.91 36.41 -41.28
C ALA A 248 -1.73 35.92 -42.46
N ALA A 249 -2.97 35.45 -42.25
CA ALA A 249 -3.83 34.97 -43.36
C ALA A 249 -5.04 35.91 -43.68
N VAL A 250 -5.03 37.15 -43.16
CA VAL A 250 -6.01 38.17 -43.50
C VAL A 250 -5.25 39.47 -43.77
N ASN A 251 -4.63 39.55 -44.88
CA ASN A 251 -4.26 40.73 -45.67
C ASN A 251 -4.02 40.29 -47.12
#